data_40dd3b31d5bf73d4ef0b471c3bde9570
#
_entry.id   40dd3b31d5bf73d4ef0b471c3bde9570
#
_cell.length_a   1.000
_cell.length_b   1.000
_cell.length_c   1.000
_cell.angle_alpha   90.00
_cell.angle_beta   90.00
_cell.angle_gamma   90.00
#
_symmetry.space_group_name_H-M   'P 1'
#
loop_
_entity.id
_entity.type
_entity.pdbx_description
1 polymer ?
#
loop_
_entity_poly.entity_id
_entity_poly.type
_entity_poly.pdbx_seq_one_letter_code
_entity_poly.pdbx_strand_id
1 'polypeptide(L)'
;MNKQQFTKQVLEAEASLYHVAHTLLVNGEDCADAIQNAILAAYDKLGDLKKDAYFKTWLTRILINECYRILRVDSFHYNRPLTETERSRFDTLNQSY
;
A
#
# COMPACT_ATOMS: atom_id res chain seq x y z
N MET A 1 -3.09 2.18 -19.82
CA MET A 1 -1.76 1.57 -19.47
C MET A 1 -1.81 0.10 -19.84
N ASN A 2 -0.82 -0.38 -20.57
CA ASN A 2 -0.74 -1.80 -20.93
C ASN A 2 0.09 -2.58 -19.88
N LYS A 3 0.17 -3.89 -20.04
CA LYS A 3 0.85 -4.78 -19.09
C LYS A 3 2.34 -4.43 -18.94
N GLN A 4 3.01 -4.11 -20.04
CA GLN A 4 4.44 -3.77 -20.01
C GLN A 4 4.67 -2.46 -19.27
N GLN A 5 3.85 -1.47 -19.50
CA GLN A 5 3.91 -0.19 -18.81
C GLN A 5 3.62 -0.36 -17.33
N PHE A 6 2.64 -1.19 -17.00
CA PHE A 6 2.31 -1.49 -15.60
C PHE A 6 3.52 -2.08 -14.88
N THR A 7 4.13 -3.11 -15.46
CA THR A 7 5.29 -3.77 -14.86
C THR A 7 6.44 -2.79 -14.66
N LYS A 8 6.74 -1.97 -15.66
CA LYS A 8 7.80 -0.98 -15.59
C LYS A 8 7.54 0.03 -14.47
N GLN A 9 6.31 0.53 -14.39
CA GLN A 9 5.93 1.52 -13.39
C GLN A 9 6.00 0.94 -11.97
N VAL A 10 5.60 -0.32 -11.80
CA VAL A 10 5.69 -1.01 -10.52
C VAL A 10 7.14 -1.12 -10.08
N LEU A 11 8.03 -1.54 -10.99
CA LEU A 11 9.44 -1.67 -10.66
C LEU A 11 10.07 -0.34 -10.29
N GLU A 12 9.71 0.73 -10.99
CA GLU A 12 10.21 2.07 -10.69
C GLU A 12 9.71 2.58 -9.34
N ALA A 13 8.53 2.14 -8.90
CA ALA A 13 7.94 2.57 -7.64
C ALA A 13 8.35 1.70 -6.46
N GLU A 14 9.04 0.60 -6.67
CA GLU A 14 9.27 -0.43 -5.66
C GLU A 14 9.92 0.11 -4.39
N ALA A 15 10.99 0.89 -4.51
CA ALA A 15 11.67 1.45 -3.35
C ALA A 15 10.74 2.35 -2.53
N SER A 16 9.93 3.15 -3.20
CA SER A 16 8.94 4.02 -2.56
C SER A 16 7.87 3.22 -1.85
N LEU A 17 7.41 2.13 -2.45
CA LEU A 17 6.41 1.26 -1.85
C LEU A 17 6.94 0.60 -0.58
N TYR A 18 8.17 0.12 -0.60
CA TYR A 18 8.81 -0.44 0.61
C TYR A 18 8.95 0.59 1.70
N HIS A 19 9.34 1.81 1.34
CA HIS A 19 9.45 2.90 2.32
C HIS A 19 8.11 3.16 3.01
N VAL A 20 7.03 3.27 2.25
CA VAL A 20 5.69 3.49 2.79
C VAL A 20 5.27 2.33 3.68
N ALA A 21 5.45 1.10 3.21
CA ALA A 21 5.05 -0.09 3.98
C ALA A 21 5.80 -0.17 5.31
N HIS A 22 7.11 0.10 5.32
CA HIS A 22 7.91 0.08 6.55
C HIS A 22 7.56 1.21 7.51
N THR A 23 6.94 2.26 7.03
CA THR A 23 6.44 3.32 7.91
C THR A 23 5.24 2.84 8.73
N LEU A 24 4.43 1.96 8.15
CA LEU A 24 3.19 1.48 8.77
C LEU A 24 3.35 0.13 9.44
N LEU A 25 4.18 -0.75 8.90
CA LEU A 25 4.32 -2.14 9.35
C LEU A 25 5.73 -2.36 9.90
N VAL A 26 5.83 -3.06 11.02
CA VAL A 26 7.12 -3.34 11.66
C VAL A 26 7.79 -4.56 11.03
N ASN A 27 7.00 -5.57 10.66
CA ASN A 27 7.49 -6.85 10.19
C ASN A 27 7.75 -6.81 8.67
N GLY A 28 8.95 -7.23 8.26
CA GLY A 28 9.32 -7.25 6.84
C GLY A 28 8.46 -8.17 5.99
N GLU A 29 8.00 -9.30 6.56
CA GLU A 29 7.11 -10.21 5.84
C GLU A 29 5.76 -9.56 5.58
N ASP A 30 5.24 -8.82 6.55
CA ASP A 30 3.98 -8.08 6.39
C ASP A 30 4.13 -7.00 5.32
N CYS A 31 5.28 -6.32 5.28
CA CYS A 31 5.55 -5.33 4.23
C CYS A 31 5.52 -5.97 2.85
N ALA A 32 6.18 -7.11 2.69
CA ALA A 32 6.22 -7.82 1.41
C ALA A 32 4.83 -8.29 1.00
N ASP A 33 4.05 -8.81 1.93
CA ASP A 33 2.68 -9.26 1.67
C ASP A 33 1.79 -8.10 1.25
N ALA A 34 1.89 -6.97 1.95
CA ALA A 34 1.11 -5.78 1.62
C ALA A 34 1.44 -5.28 0.21
N ILE A 35 2.71 -5.24 -0.14
CA ILE A 35 3.15 -4.79 -1.46
C ILE A 35 2.66 -5.74 -2.53
N GLN A 36 2.81 -7.03 -2.34
CA GLN A 36 2.33 -8.02 -3.31
C GLN A 36 0.83 -7.92 -3.51
N ASN A 37 0.07 -7.84 -2.42
CA ASN A 37 -1.39 -7.69 -2.50
C ASN A 37 -1.79 -6.39 -3.18
N ALA A 38 -1.07 -5.31 -2.92
CA ALA A 38 -1.33 -4.03 -3.56
C ALA A 38 -1.10 -4.10 -5.08
N ILE A 39 -0.03 -4.76 -5.50
CA ILE A 39 0.28 -4.90 -6.92
C ILE A 39 -0.79 -5.73 -7.62
N LEU A 40 -1.22 -6.84 -7.01
CA LEU A 40 -2.28 -7.69 -7.58
C LEU A 40 -3.61 -6.93 -7.66
N ALA A 41 -3.97 -6.21 -6.60
CA ALA A 41 -5.19 -5.41 -6.59
C ALA A 41 -5.15 -4.30 -7.64
N ALA A 42 -4.00 -3.65 -7.78
CA ALA A 42 -3.82 -2.61 -8.78
C ALA A 42 -3.97 -3.15 -10.20
N TYR A 43 -3.42 -4.33 -10.46
CA TYR A 43 -3.55 -4.95 -11.76
C TYR A 43 -5.01 -5.25 -12.09
N ASP A 44 -5.74 -5.80 -11.12
CA ASP A 44 -7.16 -6.10 -11.30
C ASP A 44 -8.01 -4.85 -11.52
N LYS A 45 -7.60 -3.73 -10.91
CA LYS A 45 -8.35 -2.47 -10.98
C LYS A 45 -7.74 -1.47 -11.95
N LEU A 46 -6.86 -1.93 -12.83
CA LEU A 46 -6.13 -1.03 -13.72
C LEU A 46 -7.06 -0.18 -14.60
N GLY A 47 -8.23 -0.73 -14.94
CA GLY A 47 -9.25 0.01 -15.68
C GLY A 47 -9.82 1.22 -14.95
N ASP A 48 -9.70 1.27 -13.63
CA ASP A 48 -10.18 2.40 -12.82
C ASP A 48 -9.20 3.57 -12.82
N LEU A 49 -7.96 3.32 -13.23
CA LEU A 49 -6.97 4.39 -13.35
C LEU A 49 -7.29 5.27 -14.55
N LYS A 50 -7.61 6.52 -14.29
CA LYS A 50 -8.06 7.44 -15.35
C LYS A 50 -6.92 8.09 -16.11
N LYS A 51 -5.80 8.34 -15.44
CA LYS A 51 -4.62 8.95 -16.06
C LYS A 51 -3.37 8.24 -15.58
N ASP A 52 -2.53 7.83 -16.53
CA ASP A 52 -1.28 7.12 -16.23
C ASP A 52 -0.35 7.94 -15.35
N ALA A 53 -0.40 9.26 -15.45
CA ALA A 53 0.41 10.16 -14.63
C ALA A 53 0.16 10.00 -13.13
N TYR A 54 -1.01 9.51 -12.74
CA TYR A 54 -1.38 9.32 -11.34
C TYR A 54 -1.14 7.90 -10.83
N PHE A 55 -0.48 7.07 -11.61
CA PHE A 55 -0.29 5.65 -11.28
C PHE A 55 0.40 5.47 -9.93
N LYS A 56 1.49 6.17 -9.69
CA LYS A 56 2.26 6.01 -8.44
C LYS A 56 1.42 6.38 -7.22
N THR A 57 0.72 7.49 -7.28
CA THR A 57 -0.15 7.94 -6.19
C THR A 57 -1.30 6.94 -5.96
N TRP A 58 -1.90 6.49 -7.03
CA TRP A 58 -3.00 5.54 -7.00
C TRP A 58 -2.56 4.20 -6.41
N LEU A 59 -1.42 3.68 -6.85
CA LEU A 59 -0.85 2.44 -6.34
C LEU A 59 -0.49 2.57 -4.86
N THR A 60 0.07 3.70 -4.46
CA THR A 60 0.43 3.96 -3.07
C THR A 60 -0.80 3.96 -2.16
N ARG A 61 -1.92 4.50 -2.62
CA ARG A 61 -3.19 4.43 -1.86
C ARG A 61 -3.65 3.00 -1.67
N ILE A 62 -3.55 2.18 -2.71
CA ILE A 62 -3.90 0.77 -2.62
C ILE A 62 -3.01 0.07 -1.60
N LEU A 63 -1.70 0.38 -1.62
CA LEU A 63 -0.76 -0.16 -0.64
C LEU A 63 -1.11 0.24 0.79
N ILE A 64 -1.43 1.50 1.02
CA ILE A 64 -1.80 1.99 2.35
C ILE A 64 -3.03 1.23 2.86
N ASN A 65 -4.01 1.00 2.01
CA ASN A 65 -5.20 0.23 2.38
C ASN A 65 -4.85 -1.22 2.73
N GLU A 66 -3.92 -1.84 2.02
CA GLU A 66 -3.45 -3.19 2.35
C GLU A 66 -2.70 -3.22 3.67
N CYS A 67 -1.85 -2.24 3.94
CA CYS A 67 -1.15 -2.12 5.21
C CYS A 67 -2.14 -1.98 6.37
N TYR A 68 -3.16 -1.15 6.19
CA TYR A 68 -4.19 -0.94 7.21
C TYR A 68 -4.97 -2.22 7.48
N ARG A 69 -5.25 -2.98 6.42
CA ARG A 69 -5.94 -4.26 6.56
C ARG A 69 -5.14 -5.24 7.41
N ILE A 70 -3.84 -5.30 7.19
CA ILE A 70 -2.95 -6.16 8.00
C ILE A 70 -2.94 -5.70 9.45
N LEU A 71 -2.84 -4.40 9.70
CA LEU A 71 -2.86 -3.85 11.05
C LEU A 71 -4.17 -4.16 11.76
N ARG A 72 -5.29 -4.10 11.06
CA ARG A 72 -6.61 -4.43 11.64
C ARG A 72 -6.71 -5.90 12.01
N VAL A 73 -6.21 -6.78 11.15
CA VAL A 73 -6.19 -8.21 11.40
C VAL A 73 -5.34 -8.51 12.64
N ASP A 74 -4.15 -7.92 12.72
CA ASP A 74 -3.28 -8.09 13.86
C ASP A 74 -3.93 -7.58 15.14
N SER A 75 -4.53 -6.41 15.09
CA SER A 75 -5.22 -5.81 16.23
C SER A 75 -6.36 -6.70 16.73
N PHE A 76 -7.13 -7.25 15.80
CA PHE A 76 -8.23 -8.15 16.11
C PHE A 76 -7.70 -9.48 16.68
N HIS A 77 -6.69 -10.05 16.04
CA HIS A 77 -6.14 -11.35 16.41
C HIS A 77 -5.51 -11.34 17.79
N TYR A 78 -4.77 -10.28 18.10
CA TYR A 78 -4.10 -10.12 19.37
C TYR A 78 -4.90 -9.30 20.38
N ASN A 79 -6.13 -8.95 20.02
CA ASN A 79 -7.00 -8.10 20.82
C ASN A 79 -6.28 -6.78 21.22
N ARG A 80 -5.53 -6.25 20.28
CA ARG A 80 -4.74 -5.02 20.46
C ARG A 80 -5.24 -3.95 19.49
N PRO A 81 -5.82 -2.87 19.99
CA PRO A 81 -6.22 -1.77 19.12
C PRO A 81 -5.01 -1.05 18.54
N LEU A 82 -5.19 -0.35 17.43
CA LEU A 82 -4.15 0.50 16.88
C LEU A 82 -3.76 1.55 17.92
N THR A 83 -2.45 1.75 18.09
CA THR A 83 -1.97 2.83 18.93
C THR A 83 -2.27 4.17 18.28
N GLU A 84 -2.29 5.23 19.07
CA GLU A 84 -2.50 6.57 18.54
C GLU A 84 -1.44 6.95 17.52
N THR A 85 -0.19 6.54 17.75
CA THR A 85 0.91 6.77 16.81
C THR A 85 0.69 6.05 15.49
N GLU A 86 0.26 4.80 15.54
CA GLU A 86 -0.01 4.01 14.32
C GLU A 86 -1.15 4.63 13.51
N ARG A 87 -2.21 5.04 14.19
CA ARG A 87 -3.36 5.69 13.55
C ARG A 87 -2.96 7.02 12.92
N SER A 88 -2.17 7.80 13.65
CA SER A 88 -1.71 9.11 13.16
C SER A 88 -0.85 8.96 11.91
N ARG A 89 0.06 7.97 11.89
CA ARG A 89 0.88 7.68 10.70
C ARG A 89 0.02 7.30 9.50
N PHE A 90 -0.95 6.43 9.72
CA PHE A 90 -1.85 6.00 8.66
C PHE A 90 -2.64 7.18 8.10
N ASP A 91 -3.23 8.00 8.97
CA ASP A 91 -4.01 9.17 8.55
C ASP A 91 -3.16 10.16 7.77
N THR A 92 -1.94 10.42 8.23
CA THR A 92 -1.02 11.33 7.55
C THR A 92 -0.68 10.84 6.14
N LEU A 93 -0.34 9.56 6.01
CA LEU A 93 -0.01 8.98 4.70
C LEU A 93 -1.23 8.98 3.78
N ASN A 94 -2.40 8.67 4.31
CA ASN A 94 -3.63 8.63 3.53
C ASN A 94 -4.02 10.03 3.04
N GLN A 95 -3.78 11.06 3.83
CA GLN A 95 -4.04 12.44 3.44
C GLN A 95 -3.05 12.96 2.41
N SER A 96 -1.84 12.44 2.38
CA SER A 96 -0.80 12.86 1.44
C SER A 96 -1.08 12.39 0.01
N TYR A 97 -1.95 11.46 -0.15
CA TYR A 97 -2.30 10.87 -1.43
C TYR A 97 -3.79 11.00 -1.70
#